data_2c4d81bf13a0783d8220346a1d89267a
#
_entry.id   2c4d81bf13a0783d8220346a1d89267a
#
_cell.length_a   1.000
_cell.length_b   1.000
_cell.length_c   1.000
_cell.angle_alpha   90.00
_cell.angle_beta   90.00
_cell.angle_gamma   90.00
#
_symmetry.space_group_name_H-M   'P 1'
#
loop_
_entity.id
_entity.type
_entity.pdbx_description
1 polymer ?
#
loop_
_entity_poly.entity_id
_entity_poly.type
_entity_poly.pdbx_seq_one_letter_code
_entity_poly.pdbx_strand_id
1 'polypeptide(L)'
;MRLLLNIIWFVLAGFWLAIGYAVAALVCFILIITIPFGIAALRIGLFALWPFGRTVVRRADAGAGSAIGNIIWFVLCGWWLALAHLITGVALCLTIIGIRLGLANFKLIPVSLTPFGRDIVPVDQARAQGYESQVTIG
;
A
#
# COMPACT_ATOMS: atom_id res chain seq x y z
N MET A 1 -3.54 -7.11 -20.00
CA MET A 1 -4.25 -6.01 -19.32
C MET A 1 -3.57 -5.57 -18.04
N ARG A 2 -3.30 -6.47 -17.08
CA ARG A 2 -2.60 -6.12 -15.82
C ARG A 2 -1.24 -5.47 -16.05
N LEU A 3 -0.44 -5.98 -16.98
CA LEU A 3 0.87 -5.41 -17.29
C LEU A 3 0.75 -3.97 -17.78
N LEU A 4 -0.17 -3.72 -18.71
CA LEU A 4 -0.39 -2.38 -19.24
C LEU A 4 -0.84 -1.40 -18.15
N LEU A 5 -1.77 -1.83 -17.29
CA LEU A 5 -2.25 -1.01 -16.16
C LEU A 5 -1.12 -0.69 -15.18
N ASN A 6 -0.25 -1.66 -14.89
CA ASN A 6 0.90 -1.44 -14.02
C ASN A 6 1.90 -0.45 -14.62
N ILE A 7 2.15 -0.51 -15.92
CA ILE A 7 3.07 0.42 -16.60
C ILE A 7 2.52 1.84 -16.55
N ILE A 8 1.23 2.02 -16.87
CA ILE A 8 0.58 3.33 -16.82
C ILE A 8 0.58 3.85 -15.38
N TRP A 9 0.22 3.00 -14.42
CA TRP A 9 0.25 3.34 -13.00
C TRP A 9 1.64 3.77 -12.55
N PHE A 10 2.68 3.00 -12.90
CA PHE A 10 4.06 3.30 -12.53
C PHE A 10 4.45 4.72 -12.95
N VAL A 11 4.15 5.08 -14.20
CA VAL A 11 4.52 6.40 -14.72
C VAL A 11 3.72 7.52 -14.07
N LEU A 12 2.41 7.32 -13.86
CA LEU A 12 1.52 8.39 -13.41
C LEU A 12 1.53 8.59 -11.88
N ALA A 13 1.62 7.50 -11.13
CA ALA A 13 1.45 7.57 -9.68
C ALA A 13 2.40 6.67 -8.90
N GLY A 14 2.60 5.43 -9.32
CA GLY A 14 3.29 4.41 -8.52
C GLY A 14 4.73 4.78 -8.20
N PHE A 15 5.46 5.34 -9.13
CA PHE A 15 6.85 5.77 -8.92
C PHE A 15 6.93 6.85 -7.83
N TRP A 16 6.07 7.85 -7.89
CA TRP A 16 6.07 8.95 -6.93
C TRP A 16 5.64 8.49 -5.53
N LEU A 17 4.63 7.63 -5.46
CA LEU A 17 4.18 7.05 -4.19
C LEU A 17 5.27 6.16 -3.58
N ALA A 18 5.95 5.37 -4.39
CA ALA A 18 7.05 4.52 -3.93
C ALA A 18 8.20 5.35 -3.35
N ILE A 19 8.52 6.49 -3.94
CA ILE A 19 9.52 7.41 -3.39
C ILE A 19 9.08 7.90 -2.01
N GLY A 20 7.82 8.27 -1.83
CA GLY A 20 7.28 8.69 -0.53
C GLY A 20 7.46 7.62 0.55
N TYR A 21 7.14 6.38 0.22
CA TYR A 21 7.34 5.26 1.15
C TYR A 21 8.81 4.96 1.41
N ALA A 22 9.68 5.09 0.40
CA ALA A 22 11.12 4.91 0.57
C ALA A 22 11.72 5.96 1.52
N VAL A 23 11.28 7.21 1.41
CA VAL A 23 11.69 8.28 2.34
C VAL A 23 11.21 7.97 3.76
N ALA A 24 9.95 7.55 3.93
CA ALA A 24 9.42 7.15 5.23
C ALA A 24 10.22 5.99 5.83
N ALA A 25 10.56 5.00 5.02
CA ALA A 25 11.36 3.86 5.44
C ALA A 25 12.76 4.29 5.89
N LEU A 26 13.41 5.18 5.14
CA LEU A 26 14.74 5.68 5.47
C LEU A 26 14.74 6.40 6.81
N VAL A 27 13.76 7.28 7.05
CA VAL A 27 13.60 7.97 8.33
C VAL A 27 13.42 6.97 9.46
N CYS A 28 12.57 5.95 9.27
CA CYS A 28 12.35 4.91 10.27
C CYS A 28 13.60 4.08 10.56
N PHE A 29 14.42 3.78 9.56
CA PHE A 29 15.67 3.05 9.75
C PHE A 29 16.71 3.88 10.51
N ILE A 30 16.80 5.18 10.24
CA ILE A 30 17.71 6.09 10.94
C ILE A 30 17.40 6.13 12.44
N LEU A 31 16.12 6.09 12.81
CA LEU A 31 15.69 6.11 14.20
C LEU A 31 15.89 4.78 14.95
N ILE A 32 16.32 3.73 14.28
CA ILE A 32 16.62 2.38 14.79
C ILE A 32 15.42 1.71 15.48
N ILE A 33 14.81 2.34 16.47
CA ILE A 33 13.66 1.83 17.23
C ILE A 33 12.46 1.56 16.29
N THR A 34 12.38 2.29 15.19
CA THR A 34 11.27 2.20 14.21
C THR A 34 11.62 1.36 12.98
N ILE A 35 12.64 0.50 13.04
CA ILE A 35 13.00 -0.39 11.94
C ILE A 35 11.79 -1.22 11.43
N PRO A 36 10.94 -1.85 12.28
CA PRO A 36 9.75 -2.56 11.80
C PRO A 36 8.82 -1.68 10.96
N PHE A 37 8.68 -0.42 11.32
CA PHE A 37 7.89 0.55 10.54
C PHE A 37 8.53 0.85 9.18
N GLY A 38 9.86 0.92 9.12
CA GLY A 38 10.59 1.07 7.87
C GLY A 38 10.38 -0.10 6.93
N ILE A 39 10.38 -1.32 7.45
CA ILE A 39 10.09 -2.54 6.68
C ILE A 39 8.65 -2.49 6.14
N ALA A 40 7.69 -2.08 6.96
CA ALA A 40 6.30 -1.93 6.52
C ALA A 40 6.18 -0.89 5.40
N ALA A 41 6.85 0.24 5.53
CA ALA A 41 6.86 1.28 4.49
C ALA A 41 7.42 0.76 3.16
N LEU A 42 8.51 0.00 3.20
CA LEU A 42 9.08 -0.59 1.99
C LEU A 42 8.11 -1.60 1.34
N ARG A 43 7.44 -2.42 2.14
CA ARG A 43 6.47 -3.39 1.62
C ARG A 43 5.30 -2.70 0.91
N ILE A 44 4.75 -1.66 1.51
CA ILE A 44 3.67 -0.89 0.90
C ILE A 44 4.19 -0.15 -0.34
N GLY A 45 5.38 0.41 -0.28
CA GLY A 45 6.00 1.08 -1.42
C GLY A 45 6.17 0.16 -2.62
N LEU A 46 6.63 -1.06 -2.41
CA LEU A 46 6.74 -2.06 -3.47
C LEU A 46 5.37 -2.47 -4.03
N PHE A 47 4.37 -2.55 -3.16
CA PHE A 47 3.00 -2.80 -3.60
C PHE A 47 2.44 -1.61 -4.39
N ALA A 48 2.66 -0.38 -3.90
CA ALA A 48 2.24 0.83 -4.59
C ALA A 48 2.94 1.00 -5.95
N LEU A 49 4.16 0.49 -6.07
CA LEU A 49 4.90 0.55 -7.33
C LEU A 49 4.26 -0.33 -8.42
N TRP A 50 3.77 -1.51 -8.05
CA TRP A 50 3.21 -2.49 -9.01
C TRP A 50 2.01 -3.23 -8.41
N PRO A 51 0.83 -2.56 -8.26
CA PRO A 51 -0.27 -3.09 -7.46
C PRO A 51 -1.19 -4.09 -8.19
N PHE A 52 -1.29 -4.00 -9.51
CA PHE A 52 -2.27 -4.79 -10.25
C PHE A 52 -1.89 -6.27 -10.28
N GLY A 53 -2.82 -7.13 -9.89
CA GLY A 53 -2.61 -8.57 -9.77
C GLY A 53 -2.21 -9.03 -8.37
N ARG A 54 -2.11 -8.11 -7.40
CA ARG A 54 -1.82 -8.41 -5.98
C ARG A 54 -3.00 -8.05 -5.10
N THR A 55 -3.05 -8.65 -3.94
CA THR A 55 -4.08 -8.36 -2.93
C THR A 55 -3.47 -8.33 -1.54
N VAL A 56 -4.18 -7.72 -0.62
CA VAL A 56 -3.81 -7.67 0.80
C VAL A 56 -4.66 -8.70 1.54
N VAL A 57 -4.00 -9.54 2.34
CA VAL A 57 -4.65 -10.53 3.20
C VAL A 57 -4.27 -10.28 4.64
N ARG A 58 -5.19 -10.62 5.56
CA ARG A 58 -4.88 -10.55 6.98
C ARG A 58 -4.07 -11.77 7.39
N ARG A 59 -3.00 -11.54 8.15
CA ARG A 59 -2.19 -12.64 8.68
C ARG A 59 -2.93 -13.35 9.80
N ALA A 60 -2.77 -14.69 9.86
CA ALA A 60 -3.38 -15.50 10.90
C ALA A 60 -2.85 -15.16 12.30
N ASP A 61 -1.61 -14.68 12.40
CA ASP A 61 -0.95 -14.29 13.65
C ASP A 61 -1.15 -12.81 14.01
N ALA A 62 -1.98 -12.08 13.28
CA ALA A 62 -2.28 -10.69 13.57
C ALA A 62 -3.02 -10.56 14.92
N GLY A 63 -2.48 -9.77 15.82
CA GLY A 63 -3.01 -9.63 17.17
C GLY A 63 -2.78 -8.24 17.77
N ALA A 64 -2.76 -8.15 19.09
CA ALA A 64 -2.62 -6.89 19.83
C ALA A 64 -1.35 -6.11 19.43
N GLY A 65 -0.23 -6.80 19.21
CA GLY A 65 1.01 -6.17 18.77
C GLY A 65 0.86 -5.46 17.43
N SER A 66 0.15 -6.08 16.49
CA SER A 66 -0.16 -5.47 15.19
C SER A 66 -1.06 -4.24 15.34
N ALA A 67 -2.06 -4.32 16.21
CA ALA A 67 -2.96 -3.19 16.47
C ALA A 67 -2.22 -2.00 17.06
N ILE A 68 -1.34 -2.22 18.03
CA ILE A 68 -0.51 -1.16 18.64
C ILE A 68 0.43 -0.58 17.58
N GLY A 69 1.09 -1.44 16.80
CA GLY A 69 1.96 -1.02 15.71
C GLY A 69 1.24 -0.15 14.68
N ASN A 70 0.01 -0.51 14.33
CA ASN A 70 -0.81 0.28 13.40
C ASN A 70 -1.16 1.66 13.95
N ILE A 71 -1.44 1.77 15.25
CA ILE A 71 -1.73 3.07 15.87
C ILE A 71 -0.49 3.97 15.81
N ILE A 72 0.68 3.44 16.16
CA ILE A 72 1.94 4.20 16.11
C ILE A 72 2.26 4.59 14.66
N TRP A 73 2.11 3.67 13.72
CA TRP A 73 2.32 3.93 12.30
C TRP A 73 1.40 5.04 11.80
N PHE A 74 0.11 4.99 12.14
CA PHE A 74 -0.87 6.00 11.76
C PHE A 74 -0.41 7.40 12.18
N VAL A 75 0.05 7.53 13.42
CA VAL A 75 0.50 8.83 13.96
C VAL A 75 1.78 9.32 13.27
N LEU A 76 2.74 8.42 13.01
CA LEU A 76 4.05 8.79 12.46
C LEU A 76 4.03 9.00 10.95
N CYS A 77 3.43 8.10 10.22
CA CYS A 77 3.55 8.05 8.75
C CYS A 77 2.21 7.87 8.04
N GLY A 78 1.30 7.08 8.58
CA GLY A 78 0.12 6.60 7.87
C GLY A 78 -0.79 7.70 7.37
N TRP A 79 -1.01 8.72 8.18
CA TRP A 79 -1.96 9.79 7.83
C TRP A 79 -1.52 10.60 6.60
N TRP A 80 -0.25 10.95 6.50
CA TRP A 80 0.20 11.74 5.35
C TRP A 80 0.42 10.87 4.10
N LEU A 81 0.78 9.60 4.27
CA LEU A 81 0.82 8.66 3.16
C LEU A 81 -0.59 8.38 2.60
N ALA A 82 -1.58 8.21 3.47
CA ALA A 82 -2.97 8.09 3.06
C ALA A 82 -3.46 9.36 2.35
N LEU A 83 -3.05 10.53 2.83
CA LEU A 83 -3.35 11.81 2.17
C LEU A 83 -2.73 11.87 0.78
N ALA A 84 -1.50 11.38 0.62
CA ALA A 84 -0.85 11.29 -0.70
C ALA A 84 -1.65 10.40 -1.66
N HIS A 85 -2.13 9.26 -1.20
CA HIS A 85 -2.99 8.39 -2.01
C HIS A 85 -4.32 9.07 -2.36
N LEU A 86 -4.91 9.79 -1.41
CA LEU A 86 -6.16 10.52 -1.64
C LEU A 86 -5.97 11.60 -2.71
N ILE A 87 -4.95 12.43 -2.58
CA ILE A 87 -4.68 13.52 -3.53
C ILE A 87 -4.37 12.95 -4.92
N THR A 88 -3.52 11.94 -4.99
CA THR A 88 -3.15 11.30 -6.27
C THR A 88 -4.38 10.61 -6.89
N GLY A 89 -5.19 9.95 -6.08
CA GLY A 89 -6.42 9.30 -6.55
C GLY A 89 -7.42 10.29 -7.12
N VAL A 90 -7.65 11.42 -6.45
CA VAL A 90 -8.54 12.47 -6.95
C VAL A 90 -8.00 13.05 -8.25
N ALA A 91 -6.70 13.35 -8.33
CA ALA A 91 -6.08 13.88 -9.53
C ALA A 91 -6.24 12.92 -10.72
N LEU A 92 -6.07 11.62 -10.51
CA LEU A 92 -6.27 10.61 -11.55
C LEU A 92 -7.73 10.49 -11.97
N CYS A 93 -8.67 10.60 -11.03
CA CYS A 93 -10.10 10.54 -11.33
C CYS A 93 -10.60 11.74 -12.14
N LEU A 94 -9.89 12.86 -12.11
CA LEU A 94 -10.22 14.02 -12.97
C LEU A 94 -9.91 13.75 -14.45
N THR A 95 -9.15 12.73 -14.76
CA THR A 95 -8.92 12.28 -16.14
C THR A 95 -9.77 11.06 -16.44
N ILE A 96 -10.31 10.95 -17.66
CA ILE A 96 -11.19 9.84 -18.04
C ILE A 96 -10.44 8.51 -17.97
N ILE A 97 -9.21 8.46 -18.47
CA ILE A 97 -8.37 7.27 -18.48
C ILE A 97 -7.92 6.90 -17.06
N GLY A 98 -7.74 7.91 -16.22
CA GLY A 98 -7.22 7.74 -14.86
C GLY A 98 -8.24 7.29 -13.82
N ILE A 99 -9.54 7.23 -14.14
CA ILE A 99 -10.58 6.86 -13.15
C ILE A 99 -10.29 5.50 -12.52
N ARG A 100 -9.97 4.49 -13.33
CA ARG A 100 -9.65 3.15 -12.83
C ARG A 100 -8.42 3.15 -11.95
N LEU A 101 -7.40 3.94 -12.30
CA LEU A 101 -6.18 4.09 -11.52
C LEU A 101 -6.44 4.87 -10.23
N GLY A 102 -7.29 5.89 -10.28
CA GLY A 102 -7.69 6.65 -9.10
C GLY A 102 -8.44 5.79 -8.09
N LEU A 103 -9.34 4.93 -8.54
CA LEU A 103 -10.04 3.98 -7.68
C LEU A 103 -9.07 2.97 -7.05
N ALA A 104 -8.07 2.50 -7.80
CA ALA A 104 -7.01 1.65 -7.26
C ALA A 104 -6.23 2.37 -6.16
N ASN A 105 -5.95 3.66 -6.34
CA ASN A 105 -5.28 4.49 -5.35
C ASN A 105 -6.08 4.56 -4.04
N PHE A 106 -7.39 4.76 -4.12
CA PHE A 106 -8.25 4.78 -2.94
C PHE A 106 -8.26 3.43 -2.19
N LYS A 107 -8.13 2.33 -2.91
CA LYS A 107 -8.04 1.00 -2.30
C LYS A 107 -6.73 0.77 -1.53
N LEU A 108 -5.69 1.55 -1.80
CA LEU A 108 -4.44 1.49 -1.06
C LEU A 108 -4.49 2.25 0.26
N ILE A 109 -5.45 3.16 0.45
CA ILE A 109 -5.55 3.96 1.67
C ILE A 109 -5.66 3.09 2.93
N PRO A 110 -6.54 2.08 3.02
CA PRO A 110 -6.63 1.26 4.23
C PRO A 110 -5.30 0.59 4.60
N VAL A 111 -4.55 0.07 3.64
CA VAL A 111 -3.27 -0.59 3.93
C VAL A 111 -2.18 0.42 4.28
N SER A 112 -2.24 1.64 3.75
CA SER A 112 -1.29 2.70 4.13
C SER A 112 -1.53 3.21 5.55
N LEU A 113 -2.75 3.08 6.05
CA LEU A 113 -3.09 3.47 7.42
C LEU A 113 -2.77 2.36 8.44
N THR A 114 -2.95 1.10 8.07
CA THR A 114 -2.82 -0.04 8.98
C THR A 114 -2.08 -1.21 8.32
N PRO A 115 -0.74 -1.10 8.12
CA PRO A 115 0.01 -2.13 7.38
C PRO A 115 0.34 -3.37 8.20
N PHE A 116 0.38 -3.28 9.54
CA PHE A 116 0.80 -4.40 10.38
C PHE A 116 -0.30 -5.48 10.47
N GLY A 117 0.14 -6.74 10.47
CA GLY A 117 -0.78 -7.88 10.50
C GLY A 117 -1.36 -8.23 9.13
N ARG A 118 -0.85 -7.65 8.06
CA ARG A 118 -1.30 -7.90 6.70
C ARG A 118 -0.14 -8.31 5.82
N ASP A 119 -0.42 -9.17 4.85
CA ASP A 119 0.54 -9.58 3.82
C ASP A 119 0.02 -9.20 2.44
N ILE A 120 0.96 -8.93 1.55
CA ILE A 120 0.68 -8.60 0.16
C ILE A 120 1.10 -9.80 -0.68
N VAL A 121 0.13 -10.43 -1.35
CA VAL A 121 0.35 -11.66 -2.12
C VAL A 121 -0.27 -11.54 -3.50
N PRO A 122 0.19 -12.33 -4.50
CA PRO A 122 -0.52 -12.44 -5.77
C PRO A 122 -1.95 -12.93 -5.58
N VAL A 123 -2.89 -12.42 -6.37
CA VAL A 123 -4.31 -12.78 -6.28
C VAL A 123 -4.51 -14.30 -6.42
N ASP A 124 -3.78 -14.91 -7.35
CA ASP A 124 -3.91 -16.36 -7.61
C ASP A 124 -3.44 -17.17 -6.38
N GLN A 125 -2.39 -16.73 -5.71
CA GLN A 125 -1.89 -17.38 -4.49
C GLN A 125 -2.92 -17.25 -3.36
N ALA A 126 -3.52 -16.07 -3.19
CA ALA A 126 -4.54 -15.86 -2.16
C ALA A 126 -5.73 -16.79 -2.37
N ARG A 127 -6.20 -16.92 -3.61
CA ARG A 127 -7.30 -17.84 -3.95
C ARG A 127 -6.94 -19.29 -3.69
N ALA A 128 -5.74 -19.71 -4.10
CA ALA A 128 -5.28 -21.10 -3.93
C ALA A 128 -5.17 -21.49 -2.46
N GLN A 129 -4.81 -20.55 -1.59
CA GLN A 129 -4.65 -20.78 -0.15
C GLN A 129 -5.93 -20.49 0.65
N GLY A 130 -7.00 -20.05 0.01
CA GLY A 130 -8.27 -19.75 0.66
C GLY A 130 -8.24 -18.50 1.54
N TYR A 131 -7.29 -17.61 1.35
CA TYR A 131 -7.24 -16.34 2.08
C TYR A 131 -8.35 -15.40 1.64
N GLU A 132 -8.94 -14.72 2.62
CA GLU A 132 -9.87 -13.65 2.36
C GLU A 132 -9.12 -12.39 1.92
N SER A 133 -9.42 -11.91 0.72
CA SER A 133 -8.80 -10.70 0.18
C SER A 133 -9.45 -9.46 0.79
N GLN A 134 -8.66 -8.63 1.45
CA GLN A 134 -9.13 -7.37 2.04
C GLN A 134 -9.11 -6.22 1.03
N VAL A 135 -8.09 -6.19 0.18
CA VAL A 135 -7.94 -5.16 -0.87
C VAL A 135 -7.47 -5.86 -2.13
N THR A 136 -8.31 -5.88 -3.15
CA THR A 136 -7.97 -6.45 -4.46
C THR A 136 -7.94 -5.33 -5.49
N ILE A 137 -6.84 -5.24 -6.23
CA ILE A 137 -6.64 -4.26 -7.29
C ILE A 137 -6.48 -5.00 -8.62
N GLY A 138 -7.35 -4.69 -9.55
CA GLY A 138 -7.39 -5.33 -10.85
C GLY A 138 -8.03 -6.68 -10.85
#